data_e5ace3463a8d9de257c78d67f3a2b22d
#
_entry.id   e5ace3463a8d9de257c78d67f3a2b22d
#
_cell.length_a   1.000
_cell.length_b   1.000
_cell.length_c   1.000
_cell.angle_alpha   90.00
_cell.angle_beta   90.00
_cell.angle_gamma   90.00
#
_symmetry.space_group_name_H-M   'P 1'
#
loop_
_entity.id
_entity.type
_entity.pdbx_description
1 polymer ?
#
loop_
_entity_poly.entity_id
_entity_poly.type
_entity_poly.pdbx_seq_one_letter_code
_entity_poly.pdbx_strand_id
1 'polypeptide(L)'
;MKKLDSGKRDEAAARARLLAAGAYKLADDPTRPRGDPAAFAASPSLDFGPMDAAVARLKVSAAAFDQALAAKGDALSRAQRKRLDAVILTLDQRLLREQGLPFRPWYKNMIYAPGRFTGYGAKTLPGIREALEERRFDDAKTYIGLTAEALVDYASRLDEATRVIHGG
;
A
#
# COMPACT_ATOMS: atom_id res chain seq x y z
N MET A 1 -3.46 -3.66 -6.20
CA MET A 1 -2.41 -2.86 -6.80
C MET A 1 -1.91 -3.43 -8.13
N LYS A 2 -1.54 -4.72 -8.24
CA LYS A 2 -1.09 -5.35 -9.51
C LYS A 2 -2.07 -5.11 -10.68
N LYS A 3 -3.38 -5.25 -10.44
CA LYS A 3 -4.41 -4.96 -11.47
C LYS A 3 -4.46 -3.48 -11.87
N LEU A 4 -4.21 -2.55 -10.94
CA LEU A 4 -4.15 -1.13 -11.25
C LEU A 4 -2.88 -0.80 -12.07
N ASP A 5 -1.75 -1.41 -11.73
CA ASP A 5 -0.50 -1.28 -12.46
C ASP A 5 -0.63 -1.77 -13.91
N SER A 6 -1.20 -2.99 -14.13
CA SER A 6 -1.46 -3.47 -15.50
C SER A 6 -2.44 -2.56 -16.25
N GLY A 7 -3.49 -2.09 -15.60
CA GLY A 7 -4.46 -1.17 -16.20
C GLY A 7 -3.84 0.15 -16.69
N LYS A 8 -2.79 0.65 -16.04
CA LYS A 8 -2.09 1.86 -16.50
C LYS A 8 -1.26 1.63 -17.76
N ARG A 9 -0.73 0.40 -17.96
CA ARG A 9 -0.09 0.02 -19.22
C ARG A 9 -1.09 -0.09 -20.35
N ASP A 10 -2.24 -0.73 -20.10
CA ASP A 10 -3.32 -0.88 -21.08
C ASP A 10 -3.90 0.47 -21.51
N GLU A 11 -4.09 1.39 -20.55
CA GLU A 11 -4.52 2.76 -20.81
C GLU A 11 -3.54 3.52 -21.72
N ALA A 12 -2.23 3.38 -21.48
CA ALA A 12 -1.21 4.01 -22.32
C ALA A 12 -1.24 3.46 -23.74
N ALA A 13 -1.37 2.14 -23.90
CA ALA A 13 -1.46 1.49 -25.20
C ALA A 13 -2.74 1.88 -25.96
N ALA A 14 -3.89 1.93 -25.28
CA ALA A 14 -5.15 2.37 -25.86
C ALA A 14 -5.08 3.82 -26.36
N ARG A 15 -4.52 4.71 -25.54
CA ARG A 15 -4.32 6.12 -25.93
C ARG A 15 -3.38 6.27 -27.14
N ALA A 16 -2.29 5.51 -27.19
CA ALA A 16 -1.40 5.52 -28.34
C ALA A 16 -2.10 5.09 -29.63
N ARG A 17 -2.95 4.05 -29.57
CA ARG A 17 -3.78 3.62 -30.72
C ARG A 17 -4.75 4.72 -31.18
N LEU A 18 -5.45 5.40 -30.25
CA LEU A 18 -6.38 6.47 -30.57
C LEU A 18 -5.67 7.68 -31.23
N LEU A 19 -4.47 8.02 -30.73
CA LEU A 19 -3.64 9.07 -31.33
C LEU A 19 -3.23 8.68 -32.76
N ALA A 20 -2.74 7.46 -32.97
CA ALA A 20 -2.34 6.98 -34.29
C ALA A 20 -3.52 6.92 -35.28
N ALA A 21 -4.71 6.60 -34.80
CA ALA A 21 -5.94 6.61 -35.59
C ALA A 21 -6.52 8.02 -35.85
N GLY A 22 -5.92 9.07 -35.28
CA GLY A 22 -6.43 10.44 -35.42
C GLY A 22 -7.78 10.67 -34.74
N ALA A 23 -8.18 9.81 -33.77
CA ALA A 23 -9.49 9.86 -33.14
C ALA A 23 -9.78 11.20 -32.45
N TYR A 24 -8.77 11.89 -31.98
CA TYR A 24 -8.93 13.20 -31.32
C TYR A 24 -9.15 14.35 -32.30
N LYS A 25 -8.80 14.19 -33.58
CA LYS A 25 -9.03 15.19 -34.63
C LYS A 25 -10.50 15.30 -35.01
N LEU A 26 -11.28 14.25 -34.81
CA LEU A 26 -12.72 14.22 -35.09
C LEU A 26 -13.54 15.14 -34.17
N ALA A 27 -13.00 15.46 -33.00
CA ALA A 27 -13.65 16.33 -32.01
C ALA A 27 -13.13 17.77 -32.02
N ASP A 28 -12.22 18.11 -32.94
CA ASP A 28 -11.66 19.45 -33.01
C ASP A 28 -12.66 20.43 -33.63
N ASP A 29 -12.86 21.56 -32.96
CA ASP A 29 -13.50 22.73 -33.53
C ASP A 29 -12.55 23.33 -34.60
N PRO A 30 -12.95 23.38 -35.88
CA PRO A 30 -12.07 23.92 -36.95
C PRO A 30 -11.67 25.38 -36.73
N THR A 31 -12.42 26.12 -35.89
CA THR A 31 -12.11 27.53 -35.56
C THR A 31 -11.14 27.65 -34.37
N ARG A 32 -11.00 26.58 -33.57
CA ARG A 32 -10.11 26.49 -32.38
C ARG A 32 -9.47 25.11 -32.29
N PRO A 33 -8.56 24.77 -33.21
CA PRO A 33 -7.94 23.46 -33.21
C PRO A 33 -7.22 23.24 -31.87
N ARG A 34 -7.63 22.23 -31.14
CA ARG A 34 -6.90 21.72 -29.98
C ARG A 34 -5.90 20.71 -30.51
N GLY A 35 -4.63 20.90 -30.24
CA GLY A 35 -3.62 19.90 -30.58
C GLY A 35 -3.95 18.53 -29.98
N ASP A 36 -3.46 17.48 -30.59
CA ASP A 36 -3.59 16.11 -30.03
C ASP A 36 -3.13 16.09 -28.57
N PRO A 37 -3.85 15.41 -27.67
CA PRO A 37 -3.42 15.29 -26.29
C PRO A 37 -2.09 14.52 -26.23
N ALA A 38 -1.19 14.92 -25.33
CA ALA A 38 0.11 14.26 -25.18
C ALA A 38 -0.04 12.75 -24.96
N ALA A 39 0.83 11.97 -25.60
CA ALA A 39 0.94 10.56 -25.33
C ALA A 39 1.32 10.34 -23.86
N PHE A 40 0.84 9.25 -23.27
CA PHE A 40 1.34 8.85 -21.96
C PHE A 40 2.75 8.24 -22.10
N ALA A 41 3.64 8.59 -21.19
CA ALA A 41 4.90 7.90 -21.05
C ALA A 41 4.67 6.39 -20.83
N ALA A 42 5.59 5.56 -21.29
CA ALA A 42 5.56 4.12 -21.07
C ALA A 42 5.45 3.83 -19.56
N SER A 43 4.54 2.95 -19.20
CA SER A 43 4.36 2.52 -17.80
C SER A 43 5.26 1.32 -17.54
N PRO A 44 6.22 1.40 -16.59
CA PRO A 44 7.06 0.25 -16.24
C PRO A 44 6.21 -0.85 -15.58
N SER A 45 6.70 -2.09 -15.63
CA SER A 45 6.18 -3.15 -14.78
C SER A 45 6.80 -3.02 -13.39
N LEU A 46 5.97 -2.88 -12.36
CA LEU A 46 6.44 -2.77 -10.99
C LEU A 46 6.59 -4.16 -10.34
N ASP A 47 7.63 -4.32 -9.56
CA ASP A 47 7.85 -5.51 -8.76
C ASP A 47 7.07 -5.41 -7.43
N PHE A 48 6.08 -6.28 -7.25
CA PHE A 48 5.33 -6.44 -6.01
C PHE A 48 5.83 -7.60 -5.13
N GLY A 49 6.91 -8.28 -5.53
CA GLY A 49 7.50 -9.40 -4.78
C GLY A 49 7.75 -9.09 -3.30
N PRO A 50 8.35 -7.94 -2.94
CA PRO A 50 8.54 -7.55 -1.54
C PRO A 50 7.23 -7.49 -0.74
N MET A 51 6.15 -6.97 -1.31
CA MET A 51 4.84 -6.93 -0.65
C MET A 51 4.22 -8.32 -0.50
N ASP A 52 4.31 -9.16 -1.53
CA ASP A 52 3.80 -10.53 -1.47
C ASP A 52 4.50 -11.32 -0.36
N ALA A 53 5.83 -11.21 -0.25
CA ALA A 53 6.62 -11.82 0.81
C ALA A 53 6.22 -11.28 2.20
N ALA A 54 6.05 -9.96 2.34
CA ALA A 54 5.63 -9.33 3.60
C ALA A 54 4.23 -9.79 4.04
N VAL A 55 3.28 -9.88 3.11
CA VAL A 55 1.93 -10.39 3.38
C VAL A 55 1.97 -11.86 3.77
N ALA A 56 2.77 -12.69 3.10
CA ALA A 56 2.94 -14.09 3.47
C ALA A 56 3.51 -14.23 4.88
N ARG A 57 4.54 -13.46 5.22
CA ARG A 57 5.10 -13.39 6.57
C ARG A 57 4.07 -12.99 7.61
N LEU A 58 3.30 -11.92 7.35
CA LEU A 58 2.26 -11.44 8.25
C LEU A 58 1.20 -12.52 8.52
N LYS A 59 0.77 -13.26 7.49
CA LYS A 59 -0.19 -14.36 7.65
C LYS A 59 0.34 -15.45 8.57
N VAL A 60 1.61 -15.80 8.47
CA VAL A 60 2.24 -16.82 9.35
C VAL A 60 2.28 -16.32 10.78
N SER A 61 2.73 -15.08 11.02
CA SER A 61 2.80 -14.49 12.36
C SER A 61 1.40 -14.35 13.01
N ALA A 62 0.40 -13.94 12.22
CA ALA A 62 -0.98 -13.81 12.70
C ALA A 62 -1.56 -15.18 13.09
N ALA A 63 -1.38 -16.20 12.26
CA ALA A 63 -1.85 -17.55 12.58
C ALA A 63 -1.18 -18.12 13.84
N ALA A 64 0.12 -17.88 14.02
CA ALA A 64 0.85 -18.30 15.23
C ALA A 64 0.34 -17.59 16.49
N PHE A 65 0.05 -16.29 16.38
CA PHE A 65 -0.53 -15.50 17.47
C PHE A 65 -1.93 -16.01 17.85
N ASP A 66 -2.81 -16.22 16.86
CA ASP A 66 -4.16 -16.74 17.09
C ASP A 66 -4.14 -18.10 17.77
N GLN A 67 -3.27 -19.02 17.33
CA GLN A 67 -3.10 -20.34 17.93
C GLN A 67 -2.59 -20.26 19.37
N ALA A 68 -1.60 -19.42 19.64
CA ALA A 68 -1.06 -19.22 20.99
C ALA A 68 -2.12 -18.65 21.93
N LEU A 69 -2.88 -17.65 21.45
CA LEU A 69 -3.95 -17.03 22.23
C LEU A 69 -5.08 -18.02 22.55
N ALA A 70 -5.51 -18.82 21.56
CA ALA A 70 -6.52 -19.85 21.74
C ALA A 70 -6.07 -20.94 22.73
N ALA A 71 -4.78 -21.33 22.70
CA ALA A 71 -4.27 -22.40 23.56
C ALA A 71 -3.99 -21.95 25.00
N LYS A 72 -3.58 -20.70 25.22
CA LYS A 72 -3.05 -20.25 26.54
C LYS A 72 -3.63 -18.91 27.01
N GLY A 73 -4.49 -18.23 26.24
CA GLY A 73 -4.99 -16.89 26.56
C GLY A 73 -5.64 -16.79 27.95
N ASP A 74 -6.45 -17.79 28.33
CA ASP A 74 -7.14 -17.81 29.61
C ASP A 74 -6.20 -18.08 30.79
N ALA A 75 -5.08 -18.78 30.55
CA ALA A 75 -4.11 -19.18 31.57
C ALA A 75 -2.99 -18.13 31.80
N LEU A 76 -3.01 -16.99 31.06
CA LEU A 76 -1.99 -15.97 31.22
C LEU A 76 -1.99 -15.36 32.62
N SER A 77 -0.82 -15.26 33.22
CA SER A 77 -0.62 -14.52 34.46
C SER A 77 -0.90 -13.02 34.27
N ARG A 78 -1.14 -12.32 35.38
CA ARG A 78 -1.33 -10.83 35.34
C ARG A 78 -0.14 -10.11 34.71
N ALA A 79 1.08 -10.58 34.96
CA ALA A 79 2.30 -9.99 34.39
C ALA A 79 2.37 -10.19 32.87
N GLN A 80 2.03 -11.40 32.39
CA GLN A 80 1.99 -11.69 30.96
C GLN A 80 0.90 -10.87 30.25
N ARG A 81 -0.30 -10.75 30.82
CA ARG A 81 -1.37 -9.90 30.27
C ARG A 81 -0.91 -8.45 30.12
N LYS A 82 -0.30 -7.88 31.16
CA LYS A 82 0.23 -6.49 31.10
C LYS A 82 1.29 -6.33 30.02
N ARG A 83 2.18 -7.32 29.83
CA ARG A 83 3.19 -7.27 28.75
C ARG A 83 2.54 -7.41 27.38
N LEU A 84 1.58 -8.32 27.23
CA LEU A 84 0.84 -8.53 26.00
C LEU A 84 0.09 -7.25 25.58
N ASP A 85 -0.62 -6.62 26.52
CA ASP A 85 -1.32 -5.35 26.28
C ASP A 85 -0.35 -4.27 25.79
N ALA A 86 0.83 -4.14 26.40
CA ALA A 86 1.84 -3.17 25.99
C ALA A 86 2.37 -3.42 24.54
N VAL A 87 2.43 -4.69 24.11
CA VAL A 87 2.79 -5.05 22.75
C VAL A 87 1.67 -4.69 21.79
N ILE A 88 0.43 -5.08 22.10
CA ILE A 88 -0.74 -4.90 21.23
C ILE A 88 -1.07 -3.42 21.04
N LEU A 89 -1.03 -2.61 22.09
CA LEU A 89 -1.30 -1.16 22.04
C LEU A 89 -0.34 -0.39 21.11
N THR A 90 0.77 -0.98 20.74
CA THR A 90 1.77 -0.35 19.85
C THR A 90 1.86 -0.99 18.46
N LEU A 91 0.98 -1.95 18.15
CA LEU A 91 0.98 -2.64 16.86
C LEU A 91 0.79 -1.67 15.69
N ASP A 92 -0.21 -0.80 15.77
CA ASP A 92 -0.52 0.14 14.68
C ASP A 92 0.61 1.14 14.40
N GLN A 93 1.45 1.43 15.39
CA GLN A 93 2.61 2.28 15.20
C GLN A 93 3.63 1.68 14.22
N ARG A 94 3.64 0.34 14.05
CA ARG A 94 4.50 -0.36 13.08
C ARG A 94 4.11 -0.11 11.62
N LEU A 95 2.89 0.35 11.39
CA LEU A 95 2.40 0.72 10.06
C LEU A 95 2.79 2.14 9.64
N LEU A 96 3.44 2.90 10.53
CA LEU A 96 3.85 4.27 10.30
C LEU A 96 5.27 4.32 9.72
N ARG A 97 5.50 5.29 8.82
CA ARG A 97 6.83 5.65 8.31
C ARG A 97 7.05 7.15 8.44
N GLU A 98 8.24 7.54 8.92
CA GLU A 98 8.56 8.94 9.24
C GLU A 98 8.48 9.85 8.02
N GLN A 99 8.82 9.36 6.82
CA GLN A 99 8.74 10.14 5.59
C GLN A 99 7.30 10.48 5.19
N GLY A 100 6.30 9.79 5.76
CA GLY A 100 4.89 10.00 5.46
C GLY A 100 4.52 9.76 4.00
N LEU A 101 3.39 10.28 3.56
CA LEU A 101 2.91 10.14 2.18
C LEU A 101 3.38 11.30 1.29
N PRO A 102 3.52 11.09 -0.03
CA PRO A 102 3.86 12.15 -0.96
C PRO A 102 2.91 13.35 -0.81
N PHE A 103 3.47 14.58 -0.81
CA PHE A 103 2.78 15.87 -0.69
C PHE A 103 2.05 16.10 0.64
N ARG A 104 2.07 15.12 1.57
CA ARG A 104 1.43 15.21 2.89
C ARG A 104 2.18 14.33 3.91
N PRO A 105 3.42 14.72 4.26
CA PRO A 105 4.30 13.93 5.12
C PRO A 105 3.77 13.72 6.54
N TRP A 106 2.75 14.48 6.94
CA TRP A 106 2.06 14.28 8.22
C TRP A 106 1.17 13.02 8.26
N TYR A 107 0.75 12.48 7.11
CA TYR A 107 0.11 11.17 7.04
C TYR A 107 1.17 10.08 6.94
N LYS A 108 1.42 9.37 8.04
CA LYS A 108 2.50 8.39 8.16
C LYS A 108 2.05 6.93 7.96
N ASN A 109 0.74 6.66 8.02
CA ASN A 109 0.22 5.30 7.88
C ASN A 109 0.31 4.82 6.42
N MET A 110 1.01 3.68 6.22
CA MET A 110 1.24 3.12 4.87
C MET A 110 0.06 2.31 4.35
N ILE A 111 -0.89 1.93 5.22
CA ILE A 111 -1.99 1.03 4.86
C ILE A 111 -3.25 1.79 4.47
N TYR A 112 -3.57 2.87 5.19
CA TYR A 112 -4.73 3.71 4.85
C TYR A 112 -4.51 5.18 5.21
N ALA A 113 -5.07 6.05 4.40
CA ALA A 113 -5.16 7.48 4.67
C ALA A 113 -6.32 8.08 3.87
N PRO A 114 -6.84 9.26 4.22
CA PRO A 114 -7.75 10.00 3.35
C PRO A 114 -7.11 10.20 1.98
N GLY A 115 -7.86 10.08 0.90
CA GLY A 115 -7.35 10.29 -0.45
C GLY A 115 -6.97 11.76 -0.69
N ARG A 116 -5.89 11.98 -1.47
CA ARG A 116 -5.38 13.33 -1.76
C ARG A 116 -6.45 14.23 -2.43
N PHE A 117 -7.25 13.65 -3.31
CA PHE A 117 -8.27 14.37 -4.09
C PHE A 117 -9.71 13.94 -3.77
N THR A 118 -9.90 12.99 -2.86
CA THR A 118 -11.22 12.44 -2.54
C THR A 118 -11.75 12.86 -1.17
N GLY A 119 -11.03 13.74 -0.47
CA GLY A 119 -11.45 14.27 0.82
C GLY A 119 -11.65 13.18 1.87
N TYR A 120 -12.91 12.89 2.20
CA TYR A 120 -13.26 11.92 3.26
C TYR A 120 -13.11 10.45 2.89
N GLY A 121 -12.92 10.14 1.62
CA GLY A 121 -12.76 8.75 1.18
C GLY A 121 -11.40 8.18 1.57
N ALA A 122 -11.37 7.16 2.46
CA ALA A 122 -10.14 6.46 2.78
C ALA A 122 -9.64 5.64 1.58
N LYS A 123 -8.35 5.78 1.28
CA LYS A 123 -7.64 4.93 0.30
C LYS A 123 -6.77 3.92 1.01
N THR A 124 -6.82 2.68 0.55
CA THR A 124 -5.91 1.62 0.98
C THR A 124 -4.61 1.72 0.19
N LEU A 125 -3.47 1.48 0.86
CA LEU A 125 -2.13 1.56 0.29
C LEU A 125 -1.91 2.91 -0.42
N PRO A 126 -2.17 4.05 0.26
CA PRO A 126 -2.32 5.36 -0.37
C PRO A 126 -1.07 5.78 -1.15
N GLY A 127 0.13 5.54 -0.63
CA GLY A 127 1.39 5.87 -1.30
C GLY A 127 1.57 5.17 -2.64
N ILE A 128 1.17 3.90 -2.73
CA ILE A 128 1.26 3.11 -3.97
C ILE A 128 0.12 3.48 -4.91
N ARG A 129 -1.11 3.50 -4.39
CA ARG A 129 -2.32 3.67 -5.18
C ARG A 129 -2.36 5.03 -5.87
N GLU A 130 -2.12 6.10 -5.14
CA GLU A 130 -2.13 7.45 -5.68
C GLU A 130 -0.97 7.68 -6.65
N ALA A 131 0.20 7.13 -6.35
CA ALA A 131 1.33 7.19 -7.26
C ALA A 131 1.02 6.49 -8.61
N LEU A 132 0.35 5.34 -8.60
CA LEU A 132 -0.10 4.66 -9.83
C LEU A 132 -1.20 5.46 -10.55
N GLU A 133 -2.20 5.97 -9.83
CA GLU A 133 -3.28 6.79 -10.42
C GLU A 133 -2.72 8.03 -11.11
N GLU A 134 -1.70 8.65 -10.54
CA GLU A 134 -1.03 9.86 -11.04
C GLU A 134 0.19 9.55 -11.95
N ARG A 135 0.45 8.27 -12.28
CA ARG A 135 1.57 7.80 -13.12
C ARG A 135 2.96 8.18 -12.60
N ARG A 136 3.11 8.32 -11.27
CA ARG A 136 4.38 8.56 -10.57
C ARG A 136 5.01 7.23 -10.18
N PHE A 137 5.57 6.52 -11.18
CA PHE A 137 6.02 5.13 -11.02
C PHE A 137 7.20 4.95 -10.07
N ASP A 138 8.10 5.92 -9.99
CA ASP A 138 9.22 5.89 -9.04
C ASP A 138 8.72 5.99 -7.59
N ASP A 139 7.75 6.85 -7.33
CA ASP A 139 7.09 6.91 -6.03
C ASP A 139 6.39 5.59 -5.73
N ALA A 140 5.66 5.03 -6.70
CA ALA A 140 5.00 3.74 -6.51
C ALA A 140 5.99 2.64 -6.11
N LYS A 141 7.16 2.57 -6.78
CA LYS A 141 8.24 1.64 -6.44
C LYS A 141 8.75 1.85 -5.01
N THR A 142 9.01 3.09 -4.64
CA THR A 142 9.46 3.45 -3.28
C THR A 142 8.44 3.02 -2.23
N TYR A 143 7.16 3.33 -2.45
CA TYR A 143 6.11 3.02 -1.48
C TYR A 143 5.72 1.54 -1.44
N ILE A 144 6.00 0.74 -2.47
CA ILE A 144 5.95 -0.73 -2.39
C ILE A 144 6.93 -1.22 -1.34
N GLY A 145 8.18 -0.74 -1.37
CA GLY A 145 9.22 -1.08 -0.38
C GLY A 145 8.81 -0.67 1.04
N LEU A 146 8.48 0.60 1.25
CA LEU A 146 8.09 1.14 2.56
C LEU A 146 6.88 0.43 3.17
N THR A 147 5.90 0.07 2.33
CA THR A 147 4.73 -0.67 2.79
C THR A 147 5.09 -2.11 3.16
N ALA A 148 5.95 -2.77 2.38
CA ALA A 148 6.44 -4.11 2.70
C ALA A 148 7.19 -4.13 4.04
N GLU A 149 8.09 -3.17 4.27
CA GLU A 149 8.79 -3.01 5.54
C GLU A 149 7.82 -2.80 6.72
N ALA A 150 6.79 -1.97 6.54
CA ALA A 150 5.77 -1.75 7.56
C ALA A 150 5.03 -3.04 7.95
N LEU A 151 4.69 -3.87 6.96
CA LEU A 151 4.04 -5.16 7.19
C LEU A 151 4.98 -6.17 7.89
N VAL A 152 6.27 -6.17 7.56
CA VAL A 152 7.28 -7.01 8.23
C VAL A 152 7.46 -6.59 9.68
N ASP A 153 7.50 -5.27 9.97
CA ASP A 153 7.61 -4.76 11.34
C ASP A 153 6.36 -5.12 12.16
N TYR A 154 5.18 -5.01 11.54
CA TYR A 154 3.93 -5.43 12.19
C TYR A 154 3.94 -6.93 12.50
N ALA A 155 4.35 -7.78 11.54
CA ALA A 155 4.49 -9.22 11.74
C ALA A 155 5.48 -9.54 12.88
N SER A 156 6.62 -8.85 12.92
CA SER A 156 7.62 -9.04 13.98
C SER A 156 7.09 -8.66 15.37
N ARG A 157 6.21 -7.66 15.44
CA ARG A 157 5.53 -7.29 16.70
C ARG A 157 4.50 -8.32 17.12
N LEU A 158 3.80 -8.98 16.17
CA LEU A 158 2.94 -10.13 16.47
C LEU A 158 3.74 -11.34 16.99
N ASP A 159 4.93 -11.61 16.42
CA ASP A 159 5.82 -12.66 16.91
C ASP A 159 6.27 -12.37 18.36
N GLU A 160 6.48 -11.11 18.72
CA GLU A 160 6.77 -10.71 20.12
C GLU A 160 5.58 -10.99 21.03
N ALA A 161 4.35 -10.62 20.60
CA ALA A 161 3.13 -10.93 21.34
C ALA A 161 2.98 -12.44 21.58
N THR A 162 3.25 -13.24 20.55
CA THR A 162 3.23 -14.70 20.62
C THR A 162 4.23 -15.24 21.66
N ARG A 163 5.45 -14.70 21.68
CA ARG A 163 6.48 -15.08 22.70
C ARG A 163 6.03 -14.75 24.11
N VAL A 164 5.40 -13.59 24.33
CA VAL A 164 4.85 -13.24 25.65
C VAL A 164 3.82 -14.25 26.13
N ILE A 165 2.93 -14.72 25.22
CA ILE A 165 1.95 -15.77 25.55
C ILE A 165 2.65 -17.08 25.94
N HIS A 166 3.76 -17.42 25.31
CA HIS A 166 4.53 -18.64 25.62
C HIS A 166 5.41 -18.53 26.87
N GLY A 167 5.55 -17.34 27.49
CA GLY A 167 6.30 -17.13 28.73
C GLY A 167 7.72 -16.61 28.49
N GLY A 168 8.02 -16.12 27.28
CA GLY A 168 9.30 -15.50 26.91
C GLY A 168 9.35 -14.00 27.22
#